data_2e4291fb2ffddd8c2bb805f5b10a9889
#
_entry.id   2e4291fb2ffddd8c2bb805f5b10a9889
#
_cell.length_a   1.000
_cell.length_b   1.000
_cell.length_c   1.000
_cell.angle_alpha   90.00
_cell.angle_beta   90.00
_cell.angle_gamma   90.00
#
_symmetry.space_group_name_H-M   'P 1'
#
loop_
_entity.id
_entity.type
_entity.pdbx_description
1 polymer ?
#
loop_
_entity_poly.entity_id
_entity_poly.type
_entity_poly.pdbx_seq_one_letter_code
_entity_poly.pdbx_strand_id
1 'polypeptide(L)'
;MANYVDLTTGMVRDWIPVTTNNSADNMGASSQNTVIGFYITVGGAVVFTVDGTDRTVTFPSNFYVPCSNVTRIKATGTTATGIHSLVI
;
A
#
# COMPACT_ATOMS: atom_id res chain seq x y z
N MET A 1 16.26 -14.43 -7.61
CA MET A 1 15.51 -14.30 -7.39
C MET A 1 14.67 -14.20 -7.69
N ALA A 2 14.48 -14.49 -7.86
CA ALA A 2 13.60 -14.24 -7.91
C ALA A 2 12.87 -14.77 -7.73
N ASN A 3 12.77 -15.25 -7.74
CA ASN A 3 11.91 -15.54 -7.45
C ASN A 3 11.61 -16.18 -6.74
N TYR A 4 12.11 -16.57 -6.36
CA TYR A 4 11.64 -16.87 -5.56
C TYR A 4 11.10 -16.67 -5.03
N VAL A 5 11.62 -16.61 -5.19
CA VAL A 5 10.92 -16.12 -4.68
C VAL A 5 9.96 -15.97 -4.60
N ASP A 6 10.06 -16.12 -5.06
CA ASP A 6 8.82 -15.85 -5.25
C ASP A 6 7.75 -16.45 -4.43
N LEU A 7 7.93 -17.44 -3.75
CA LEU A 7 7.00 -17.89 -2.78
C LEU A 7 6.81 -16.88 -1.68
N THR A 8 7.91 -16.34 -1.22
CA THR A 8 7.87 -15.30 -0.21
C THR A 8 7.06 -14.09 -0.66
N THR A 9 7.19 -13.72 -1.92
CA THR A 9 6.43 -12.60 -2.44
C THR A 9 4.94 -12.85 -2.52
N GLY A 10 4.53 -14.12 -2.58
CA GLY A 10 3.10 -14.44 -2.57
C GLY A 10 2.50 -14.50 -1.18
N MET A 11 3.32 -14.45 -0.14
CA MET A 11 2.86 -14.68 1.23
C MET A 11 2.95 -13.40 2.04
N VAL A 12 1.81 -12.72 2.14
CA VAL A 12 1.70 -11.53 2.98
C VAL A 12 1.81 -11.97 4.43
N ARG A 13 2.74 -11.36 5.15
CA ARG A 13 2.95 -11.67 6.56
C ARG A 13 1.97 -10.92 7.45
N ASP A 14 1.61 -9.69 7.07
CA ASP A 14 0.73 -8.87 7.89
C ASP A 14 -0.05 -7.89 7.01
N TRP A 15 -1.24 -7.55 7.48
CA TRP A 15 -2.15 -6.58 6.87
C TRP A 15 -2.30 -5.43 7.84
N ILE A 16 -1.57 -4.35 7.62
CA ILE A 16 -1.49 -3.24 8.55
C ILE A 16 -2.53 -2.19 8.15
N PRO A 17 -3.51 -1.88 9.04
CA PRO A 17 -4.47 -0.82 8.72
C PRO A 17 -3.76 0.50 8.48
N VAL A 18 -4.15 1.19 7.42
CA VAL A 18 -3.55 2.47 7.05
C VAL A 18 -4.50 3.60 7.44
N THR A 19 -3.98 4.54 8.24
CA THR A 19 -4.64 5.82 8.46
C THR A 19 -4.02 6.83 7.50
N THR A 20 -4.81 7.41 6.62
CA THR A 20 -4.30 8.35 5.62
C THR A 20 -3.62 9.55 6.29
N ASN A 21 -2.54 10.03 5.68
CA ASN A 21 -1.74 11.11 6.25
C ASN A 21 -1.04 11.88 5.13
N ASN A 22 -1.09 13.20 5.17
CA ASN A 22 -0.50 14.04 4.12
C ASN A 22 0.99 14.30 4.30
N SER A 23 1.54 14.05 5.47
CA SER A 23 2.89 14.49 5.80
C SER A 23 3.81 13.43 6.37
N ALA A 24 3.28 12.29 6.80
CA ALA A 24 4.09 11.22 7.41
C ALA A 24 3.85 9.90 6.69
N ASP A 25 4.89 9.10 6.58
CA ASP A 25 4.81 7.76 6.01
C ASP A 25 3.93 6.88 6.91
N ASN A 26 3.07 6.08 6.31
CA ASN A 26 2.04 5.36 7.03
C ASN A 26 1.83 3.90 6.56
N MET A 27 2.77 3.36 5.80
CA MET A 27 2.65 2.01 5.28
C MET A 27 3.26 0.94 6.19
N GLY A 28 3.85 1.35 7.31
CA GLY A 28 4.41 0.42 8.27
C GLY A 28 5.74 -0.19 7.87
N ALA A 29 6.46 0.42 6.95
CA ALA A 29 7.80 -0.04 6.56
C ALA A 29 8.75 0.09 7.74
N SER A 30 9.61 -0.91 7.90
CA SER A 30 10.60 -0.92 8.99
C SER A 30 11.73 -1.87 8.60
N SER A 31 12.69 -2.03 9.52
CA SER A 31 13.74 -3.02 9.32
C SER A 31 13.21 -4.46 9.24
N GLN A 32 11.99 -4.69 9.71
CA GLN A 32 11.38 -6.03 9.75
C GLN A 32 10.21 -6.18 8.78
N ASN A 33 9.72 -5.09 8.21
CA ASN A 33 8.56 -5.08 7.33
C ASN A 33 8.93 -4.53 5.96
N THR A 34 8.74 -5.32 4.93
CA THR A 34 8.88 -4.86 3.55
C THR A 34 7.49 -4.71 2.96
N VAL A 35 7.17 -3.49 2.54
CA VAL A 35 5.88 -3.20 1.90
C VAL A 35 5.88 -3.74 0.49
N ILE A 36 4.89 -4.55 0.14
CA ILE A 36 4.77 -5.11 -1.21
C ILE A 36 3.54 -4.57 -1.94
N GLY A 37 2.71 -3.80 -1.27
CA GLY A 37 1.52 -3.23 -1.88
C GLY A 37 0.50 -2.84 -0.84
N PHE A 38 -0.72 -2.63 -1.29
CA PHE A 38 -1.82 -2.33 -0.39
C PHE A 38 -3.13 -2.91 -0.93
N TYR A 39 -4.09 -3.08 -0.04
CA TYR A 39 -5.40 -3.63 -0.34
C TYR A 39 -6.47 -2.58 -0.03
N ILE A 40 -7.47 -2.49 -0.89
CA ILE A 40 -8.55 -1.51 -0.78
C ILE A 40 -9.85 -2.26 -0.57
N THR A 41 -10.53 -2.00 0.54
CA THR A 41 -11.83 -2.63 0.81
C THR A 41 -12.96 -1.93 0.08
N VAL A 42 -13.01 -0.60 0.15
CA VAL A 42 -14.02 0.20 -0.54
C VAL A 42 -13.33 1.07 -1.57
N GLY A 43 -13.66 0.86 -2.84
CA GLY A 43 -13.01 1.52 -3.96
C GLY A 43 -13.22 3.02 -3.99
N GLY A 44 -12.38 3.68 -4.75
CA GLY A 44 -12.37 5.12 -4.93
C GLY A 44 -10.98 5.57 -5.35
N ALA A 45 -10.78 6.88 -5.35
CA ALA A 45 -9.48 7.46 -5.67
C ALA A 45 -8.51 7.24 -4.49
N VAL A 46 -7.27 6.94 -4.83
CA VAL A 46 -6.19 6.83 -3.85
C VAL A 46 -5.04 7.70 -4.32
N VAL A 47 -4.57 8.58 -3.45
CA VAL A 47 -3.35 9.35 -3.68
C VAL A 47 -2.25 8.71 -2.87
N PHE A 48 -1.27 8.15 -3.54
CA PHE A 48 -0.19 7.43 -2.88
C PHE A 48 1.17 7.87 -3.40
N THR A 49 2.15 7.86 -2.51
CA THR A 49 3.51 8.31 -2.81
C THR A 49 4.39 7.11 -3.14
N VAL A 50 4.98 7.14 -4.32
CA VAL A 50 5.90 6.10 -4.81
C VAL A 50 7.22 6.76 -5.16
N ASP A 51 8.31 6.36 -4.51
CA ASP A 51 9.64 6.92 -4.76
C ASP A 51 9.64 8.45 -4.71
N GLY A 52 8.91 9.01 -3.75
CA GLY A 52 8.84 10.45 -3.55
C GLY A 52 7.89 11.19 -4.49
N THR A 53 7.18 10.49 -5.37
CA THR A 53 6.23 11.09 -6.31
C THR A 53 4.81 10.63 -5.99
N ASP A 54 3.89 11.59 -5.93
CA ASP A 54 2.49 11.28 -5.69
C ASP A 54 1.82 10.78 -6.96
N ARG A 55 1.04 9.71 -6.81
CA ARG A 55 0.22 9.16 -7.88
C ARG A 55 -1.22 9.13 -7.44
N THR A 56 -2.15 9.40 -8.36
CA THR A 56 -3.58 9.31 -8.10
C THR A 56 -4.19 8.32 -9.07
N VAL A 57 -4.78 7.26 -8.51
CA VAL A 57 -5.44 6.23 -9.33
C VAL A 57 -6.76 5.87 -8.66
N THR A 58 -7.79 5.66 -9.46
CA THR A 58 -9.08 5.18 -8.99
C THR A 58 -9.12 3.67 -9.08
N PHE A 59 -9.42 3.02 -7.97
CA PHE A 59 -9.45 1.56 -7.88
C PHE A 59 -10.85 1.06 -7.55
N PRO A 60 -11.17 -0.18 -7.97
CA PRO A 60 -12.41 -0.82 -7.53
C PRO A 60 -12.31 -1.28 -6.08
N SER A 61 -13.44 -1.68 -5.51
CA SER A 61 -13.48 -2.27 -4.17
C SER A 61 -12.85 -3.66 -4.17
N ASN A 62 -12.34 -4.08 -3.01
CA ASN A 62 -11.73 -5.40 -2.81
C ASN A 62 -10.60 -5.65 -3.81
N PHE A 63 -9.69 -4.71 -3.90
CA PHE A 63 -8.63 -4.74 -4.90
C PHE A 63 -7.25 -4.69 -4.25
N TYR A 64 -6.36 -5.57 -4.70
CA TYR A 64 -4.97 -5.59 -4.28
C TYR A 64 -4.12 -4.82 -5.29
N VAL A 65 -3.31 -3.87 -4.80
CA VAL A 65 -2.40 -3.06 -5.60
C VAL A 65 -0.97 -3.52 -5.31
N PRO A 66 -0.35 -4.27 -6.23
CA PRO A 66 1.04 -4.71 -6.03
C PRO A 66 2.00 -3.57 -6.37
N CYS A 67 2.52 -2.92 -5.35
CA CYS A 67 3.43 -1.79 -5.54
C CYS A 67 4.39 -1.71 -4.34
N SER A 68 5.65 -2.02 -4.55
CA SER A 68 6.59 -2.24 -3.46
C SER A 68 7.18 -0.96 -2.85
N ASN A 69 7.14 0.15 -3.55
CA ASN A 69 7.81 1.38 -3.08
C ASN A 69 6.82 2.44 -2.60
N VAL A 70 5.62 2.02 -2.18
CA VAL A 70 4.64 2.94 -1.62
C VAL A 70 5.03 3.25 -0.18
N THR A 71 5.23 4.52 0.11
CA THR A 71 5.61 4.97 1.45
C THR A 71 4.47 5.66 2.18
N ARG A 72 3.48 6.17 1.46
CA ARG A 72 2.42 6.97 2.07
C ARG A 72 1.13 6.89 1.25
N ILE A 73 0.01 6.76 1.96
CA ILE A 73 -1.33 6.99 1.41
C ILE A 73 -1.79 8.33 1.95
N LYS A 74 -2.01 9.30 1.06
CA LYS A 74 -2.33 10.67 1.47
C LYS A 74 -3.82 10.81 1.77
N ALA A 75 -4.15 11.76 2.65
CA ALA A 75 -5.53 12.03 3.02
C ALA A 75 -6.25 12.87 1.96
N THR A 76 -5.59 13.92 1.48
CA THR A 76 -6.17 14.82 0.49
C THR A 76 -6.29 14.13 -0.86
N GLY A 77 -7.51 14.03 -1.37
CA GLY A 77 -7.77 13.42 -2.66
C GLY A 77 -8.06 11.92 -2.60
N THR A 78 -7.84 11.27 -1.48
CA THR A 78 -8.17 9.86 -1.30
C THR A 78 -9.60 9.72 -0.82
N THR A 79 -10.42 9.01 -1.59
CA THR A 79 -11.81 8.74 -1.26
C THR A 79 -12.05 7.25 -0.94
N ALA A 80 -11.14 6.38 -1.34
CA ALA A 80 -11.21 4.96 -0.97
C ALA A 80 -11.04 4.80 0.53
N THR A 81 -11.60 3.75 1.10
CA THR A 81 -11.54 3.46 2.53
C THR A 81 -11.19 2.00 2.78
N GLY A 82 -10.85 1.69 4.03
CA GLY A 82 -10.46 0.33 4.39
C GLY A 82 -9.17 -0.09 3.71
N ILE A 83 -8.16 0.77 3.70
CA ILE A 83 -6.88 0.49 3.07
C ILE A 83 -5.98 -0.20 4.07
N HIS A 84 -5.35 -1.28 3.64
CA HIS A 84 -4.37 -2.02 4.45
C HIS A 84 -3.06 -2.12 3.68
N SER A 85 -1.96 -1.85 4.36
CA SER A 85 -0.62 -2.10 3.83
C SER A 85 -0.30 -3.58 3.96
N LEU A 86 0.22 -4.16 2.89
CA LEU A 86 0.61 -5.57 2.88
C LEU A 86 2.11 -5.67 2.95
N VAL A 87 2.60 -6.41 3.93
CA VAL A 87 4.05 -6.56 4.19
C VAL A 87 4.46 -8.02 4.26
N ILE A 88 5.73 -8.23 3.96
CA ILE A 88 6.36 -9.55 4.10
C ILE A 88 7.54 -9.50 5.04
#